data_9d75ef46e3bb64b02c6903daf62764d3
#
_entry.id   9d75ef46e3bb64b02c6903daf62764d3
#
_cell.length_a   1.000
_cell.length_b   1.000
_cell.length_c   1.000
_cell.angle_alpha   90.00
_cell.angle_beta   90.00
_cell.angle_gamma   90.00
#
_symmetry.space_group_name_H-M   'P 1'
#
loop_
_entity.id
_entity.type
_entity.pdbx_description
1 polymer ?
#
loop_
_entity_poly.entity_id
_entity_poly.type
_entity_poly.pdbx_seq_one_letter_code
_entity_poly.pdbx_strand_id
1 'polypeptide(L)'
;MLKGEDSMKGNLVITIGRQCGSGGKMIGQKIAEKLGVKCYDKELLTRAAKESGLCEELFETHDEKPTSSFLYSLVMDTYSLGYTNSAYMDMPINHKIFLAQFDTIKKIANEESCVIVGRCADYALADYPNTVSVFITGNDENKLNSIKNLYHVDDAKAKDIMVKTDKKRSSYYNYYSSKKWGDSRSYDMCINSSVLGPEGTADMIIAFAKAKEAQNQKKQNNCNRRNRKLILFSHLSLKISGKVCYTE
;
A
#
# COMPACT_ATOMS: atom_id res chain seq x y z
N MET A 1 -37.49 3.31 -12.79
CA MET A 1 -36.50 4.00 -11.95
C MET A 1 -35.20 3.23 -12.06
N LEU A 2 -34.33 3.62 -12.97
CA LEU A 2 -33.01 3.08 -13.15
C LEU A 2 -32.13 3.76 -12.06
N LYS A 3 -31.69 2.99 -11.06
CA LYS A 3 -30.67 3.42 -10.11
C LYS A 3 -29.40 3.65 -10.92
N GLY A 4 -28.89 4.88 -10.83
CA GLY A 4 -27.69 5.34 -11.52
C GLY A 4 -26.50 4.42 -11.26
N GLU A 5 -25.76 4.18 -12.32
CA GLU A 5 -24.38 3.71 -12.33
C GLU A 5 -23.51 4.73 -11.56
N ASP A 6 -23.53 4.63 -10.23
CA ASP A 6 -22.58 5.37 -9.40
C ASP A 6 -21.24 4.63 -9.50
N SER A 7 -20.41 5.23 -10.30
CA SER A 7 -19.07 4.85 -10.70
C SER A 7 -18.32 4.06 -9.62
N MET A 8 -17.66 3.00 -10.05
CA MET A 8 -16.56 2.36 -9.34
C MET A 8 -15.39 3.35 -9.15
N LYS A 9 -15.60 4.32 -8.28
CA LYS A 9 -14.55 5.16 -7.70
C LYS A 9 -13.90 4.30 -6.63
N GLY A 10 -12.86 3.54 -6.98
CA GLY A 10 -12.11 2.77 -6.00
C GLY A 10 -11.54 3.71 -4.94
N ASN A 11 -11.47 3.25 -3.70
CA ASN A 11 -10.94 4.00 -2.57
C ASN A 11 -9.51 4.49 -2.85
N LEU A 12 -9.19 5.73 -2.48
CA LEU A 12 -7.84 6.25 -2.52
C LEU A 12 -7.06 5.71 -1.31
N VAL A 13 -5.96 5.00 -1.56
CA VAL A 13 -5.07 4.53 -0.50
C VAL A 13 -3.67 5.10 -0.69
N ILE A 14 -3.14 5.76 0.34
CA ILE A 14 -1.77 6.27 0.34
C ILE A 14 -0.93 5.38 1.26
N THR A 15 0.06 4.68 0.70
CA THR A 15 0.99 3.85 1.47
C THR A 15 2.31 4.58 1.70
N ILE A 16 2.85 4.51 2.91
CA ILE A 16 4.04 5.27 3.33
C ILE A 16 5.14 4.33 3.80
N GLY A 17 6.14 4.10 2.94
CA GLY A 17 7.47 3.64 3.35
C GLY A 17 8.27 4.80 3.94
N ARG A 18 9.16 4.55 4.94
CA ARG A 18 9.81 5.66 5.64
C ARG A 18 11.11 5.27 6.32
N GLN A 19 12.09 6.13 6.28
CA GLN A 19 13.29 6.04 7.12
C GLN A 19 12.97 6.37 8.58
N CYS A 20 13.78 5.86 9.50
CA CYS A 20 13.72 6.23 10.92
C CYS A 20 14.07 7.71 11.11
N GLY A 21 13.26 8.44 11.88
CA GLY A 21 13.46 9.87 12.11
C GLY A 21 12.99 10.80 10.97
N SER A 22 12.53 10.28 9.81
CA SER A 22 12.02 11.10 8.70
C SER A 22 10.63 11.70 8.93
N GLY A 23 9.99 11.44 10.07
CA GLY A 23 8.65 11.94 10.37
C GLY A 23 7.51 11.22 9.64
N GLY A 24 7.77 10.09 8.97
CA GLY A 24 6.78 9.44 8.11
C GLY A 24 5.45 9.10 8.78
N LYS A 25 5.44 8.71 10.07
CA LYS A 25 4.20 8.50 10.84
C LYS A 25 3.41 9.80 10.99
N MET A 26 4.07 10.86 11.45
CA MET A 26 3.44 12.17 11.65
C MET A 26 2.92 12.75 10.33
N ILE A 27 3.67 12.59 9.24
CA ILE A 27 3.25 13.01 7.90
C ILE A 27 2.01 12.23 7.46
N GLY A 28 1.98 10.90 7.70
CA GLY A 28 0.81 10.07 7.42
C GLY A 28 -0.43 10.52 8.18
N GLN A 29 -0.30 10.86 9.45
CA GLN A 29 -1.39 11.41 10.27
C GLN A 29 -1.89 12.75 9.72
N LYS A 30 -0.98 13.67 9.34
CA LYS A 30 -1.35 14.95 8.72
C LYS A 30 -2.07 14.80 7.38
N ILE A 31 -1.63 13.86 6.54
CA ILE A 31 -2.33 13.53 5.30
C ILE A 31 -3.75 13.04 5.59
N ALA A 32 -3.89 12.11 6.53
CA ALA A 32 -5.17 11.55 6.90
C ALA A 32 -6.13 12.60 7.46
N GLU A 33 -5.65 13.48 8.33
CA GLU A 33 -6.41 14.61 8.88
C GLU A 33 -6.89 15.55 7.78
N LYS A 34 -5.99 15.99 6.86
CA LYS A 34 -6.33 16.88 5.74
C LYS A 34 -7.31 16.28 4.74
N LEU A 35 -7.29 14.97 4.57
CA LEU A 35 -8.20 14.25 3.67
C LEU A 35 -9.47 13.76 4.36
N GLY A 36 -9.58 13.86 5.69
CA GLY A 36 -10.71 13.35 6.47
C GLY A 36 -10.80 11.82 6.44
N VAL A 37 -9.66 11.10 6.35
CA VAL A 37 -9.58 9.64 6.29
C VAL A 37 -8.81 9.07 7.47
N LYS A 38 -8.83 7.75 7.67
CA LYS A 38 -8.07 7.12 8.76
C LYS A 38 -6.59 6.93 8.37
N CYS A 39 -5.72 6.97 9.39
CA CYS A 39 -4.32 6.60 9.27
C CYS A 39 -4.07 5.31 10.05
N TYR A 40 -3.65 4.27 9.35
CA TYR A 40 -3.34 2.97 9.92
C TYR A 40 -1.83 2.81 10.11
N ASP A 41 -1.39 2.68 11.36
CA ASP A 41 -0.02 2.29 11.74
C ASP A 41 -0.12 1.10 12.71
N LYS A 42 -0.09 1.32 14.03
CA LYS A 42 -0.25 0.23 15.00
C LYS A 42 -1.69 -0.33 15.03
N GLU A 43 -2.67 0.48 14.76
CA GLU A 43 -4.08 0.10 14.68
C GLU A 43 -4.34 -1.02 13.66
N LEU A 44 -3.47 -1.11 12.62
CA LEU A 44 -3.49 -2.23 11.68
C LEU A 44 -3.22 -3.56 12.37
N LEU A 45 -2.29 -3.58 13.33
CA LEU A 45 -1.90 -4.79 14.05
C LEU A 45 -3.05 -5.33 14.90
N THR A 46 -3.72 -4.45 15.65
CA THR A 46 -4.91 -4.78 16.45
C THR A 46 -6.01 -5.35 15.57
N ARG A 47 -6.26 -4.73 14.41
CA ARG A 47 -7.26 -5.20 13.46
C ARG A 47 -6.88 -6.56 12.86
N ALA A 48 -5.63 -6.74 12.44
CA ALA A 48 -5.14 -7.99 11.89
C ALA A 48 -5.20 -9.14 12.93
N ALA A 49 -4.87 -8.86 14.20
CA ALA A 49 -4.99 -9.81 15.30
C ALA A 49 -6.45 -10.26 15.47
N LYS A 50 -7.37 -9.32 15.55
CA LYS A 50 -8.81 -9.61 15.70
C LYS A 50 -9.38 -10.43 14.55
N GLU A 51 -8.98 -10.13 13.31
CA GLU A 51 -9.50 -10.81 12.11
C GLU A 51 -8.89 -12.19 11.91
N SER A 52 -7.61 -12.38 12.27
CA SER A 52 -6.90 -13.68 12.14
C SER A 52 -7.13 -14.64 13.31
N GLY A 53 -7.65 -14.15 14.44
CA GLY A 53 -7.76 -14.93 15.68
C GLY A 53 -6.42 -15.18 16.38
N LEU A 54 -5.34 -14.52 15.98
CA LEU A 54 -4.04 -14.57 16.64
C LEU A 54 -3.97 -13.53 17.75
N CYS A 55 -3.16 -13.81 18.79
CA CYS A 55 -2.96 -12.88 19.91
C CYS A 55 -2.28 -11.58 19.44
N GLU A 56 -2.78 -10.42 19.88
CA GLU A 56 -2.26 -9.10 19.52
C GLU A 56 -0.78 -8.92 19.91
N GLU A 57 -0.36 -9.47 21.05
CA GLU A 57 1.03 -9.46 21.51
C GLU A 57 2.00 -10.10 20.51
N LEU A 58 1.56 -11.11 19.75
CA LEU A 58 2.36 -11.71 18.70
C LEU A 58 2.62 -10.73 17.56
N PHE A 59 1.62 -9.91 17.19
CA PHE A 59 1.79 -8.88 16.17
C PHE A 59 2.78 -7.81 16.62
N GLU A 60 2.69 -7.32 17.84
CA GLU A 60 3.62 -6.34 18.38
C GLU A 60 5.05 -6.87 18.46
N THR A 61 5.22 -8.10 18.96
CA THR A 61 6.52 -8.74 19.13
C THR A 61 7.21 -9.05 17.79
N HIS A 62 6.44 -9.39 16.76
CA HIS A 62 6.94 -9.81 15.44
C HIS A 62 6.76 -8.75 14.35
N ASP A 63 6.28 -7.54 14.70
CA ASP A 63 6.07 -6.46 13.74
C ASP A 63 7.36 -6.13 12.97
N GLU A 64 7.26 -6.12 11.64
CA GLU A 64 8.37 -5.88 10.70
C GLU A 64 9.61 -6.78 10.97
N LYS A 65 9.43 -8.03 11.44
CA LYS A 65 10.52 -9.02 11.56
C LYS A 65 10.51 -9.99 10.37
N PRO A 66 11.61 -10.09 9.60
CA PRO A 66 11.73 -11.07 8.53
C PRO A 66 11.88 -12.49 9.11
N THR A 67 11.47 -13.48 8.33
CA THR A 67 11.72 -14.89 8.63
C THR A 67 13.04 -15.33 7.99
N SER A 68 13.79 -16.21 8.63
CA SER A 68 15.06 -16.74 8.12
C SER A 68 14.91 -17.91 7.13
N SER A 69 13.74 -18.13 6.53
CA SER A 69 13.45 -19.37 5.79
C SER A 69 13.24 -19.18 4.30
N PHE A 70 13.88 -20.06 3.51
CA PHE A 70 13.72 -20.28 2.09
C PHE A 70 12.27 -20.65 1.64
N LEU A 71 11.38 -20.93 2.58
CA LEU A 71 10.01 -21.40 2.37
C LEU A 71 9.03 -20.33 1.84
N TYR A 72 9.43 -19.07 1.77
CA TYR A 72 8.50 -17.98 1.40
C TYR A 72 7.96 -18.10 -0.03
N SER A 73 8.83 -18.37 -1.01
CA SER A 73 8.40 -18.51 -2.41
C SER A 73 7.45 -19.70 -2.60
N LEU A 74 7.71 -20.80 -1.89
CA LEU A 74 6.86 -21.99 -1.93
C LEU A 74 5.46 -21.75 -1.34
N VAL A 75 5.39 -20.92 -0.28
CA VAL A 75 4.13 -20.63 0.42
C VAL A 75 3.27 -19.64 -0.37
N MET A 76 3.85 -18.62 -1.00
CA MET A 76 3.09 -17.66 -1.81
C MET A 76 2.50 -18.30 -3.08
N ASP A 77 3.22 -19.21 -3.73
CA ASP A 77 2.69 -19.99 -4.86
C ASP A 77 1.52 -20.90 -4.40
N THR A 78 1.64 -21.50 -3.22
CA THR A 78 0.61 -22.39 -2.66
C THR A 78 -0.63 -21.58 -2.21
N TYR A 79 -0.45 -20.37 -1.67
CA TYR A 79 -1.55 -19.50 -1.24
C TYR A 79 -2.34 -18.94 -2.43
N SER A 80 -1.67 -18.63 -3.54
CA SER A 80 -2.33 -18.17 -4.78
C SER A 80 -3.17 -19.29 -5.45
N LEU A 81 -2.89 -20.56 -5.15
CA LEU A 81 -3.61 -21.72 -5.66
C LEU A 81 -4.78 -22.19 -4.75
N GLY A 82 -5.10 -21.47 -3.66
CA GLY A 82 -6.28 -21.74 -2.82
C GLY A 82 -6.22 -23.01 -1.97
N TYR A 83 -5.02 -23.49 -1.61
CA TYR A 83 -4.85 -24.69 -0.79
C TYR A 83 -5.14 -24.48 0.70
N THR A 84 -5.89 -25.41 1.27
CA THR A 84 -6.58 -25.40 2.54
C THR A 84 -5.70 -25.62 3.79
N ASN A 85 -6.20 -25.16 4.91
CA ASN A 85 -5.93 -25.31 6.36
C ASN A 85 -4.68 -26.07 6.86
N SER A 86 -4.21 -27.13 6.22
CA SER A 86 -3.07 -27.93 6.68
C SER A 86 -1.73 -27.20 6.52
N ALA A 87 -1.48 -26.56 5.36
CA ALA A 87 -0.24 -25.82 5.11
C ALA A 87 -0.10 -24.56 6.01
N TYR A 88 -1.22 -23.97 6.44
CA TYR A 88 -1.22 -22.83 7.35
C TYR A 88 -0.79 -23.22 8.78
N MET A 89 -1.12 -24.43 9.24
CA MET A 89 -0.77 -24.90 10.60
C MET A 89 0.74 -25.02 10.80
N ASP A 90 1.48 -25.48 9.80
CA ASP A 90 2.94 -25.70 9.87
C ASP A 90 3.78 -24.46 9.51
N MET A 91 3.11 -23.34 9.17
CA MET A 91 3.77 -22.12 8.74
C MET A 91 4.44 -21.39 9.93
N PRO A 92 5.67 -20.86 9.76
CA PRO A 92 6.33 -20.03 10.77
C PRO A 92 5.48 -18.82 11.19
N ILE A 93 5.48 -18.49 12.48
CA ILE A 93 4.63 -17.44 13.05
C ILE A 93 4.78 -16.08 12.35
N ASN A 94 6.00 -15.68 11.96
CA ASN A 94 6.23 -14.43 11.23
C ASN A 94 5.49 -14.39 9.88
N HIS A 95 5.38 -15.53 9.18
CA HIS A 95 4.62 -15.62 7.93
C HIS A 95 3.11 -15.52 8.15
N LYS A 96 2.59 -16.19 9.20
CA LYS A 96 1.18 -16.06 9.57
C LYS A 96 0.80 -14.61 9.87
N ILE A 97 1.67 -13.91 10.60
CA ILE A 97 1.49 -12.50 10.93
C ILE A 97 1.54 -11.62 9.67
N PHE A 98 2.51 -11.87 8.78
CA PHE A 98 2.59 -11.15 7.50
C PHE A 98 1.33 -11.34 6.65
N LEU A 99 0.86 -12.56 6.48
CA LEU A 99 -0.35 -12.86 5.70
C LEU A 99 -1.60 -12.22 6.33
N ALA A 100 -1.75 -12.29 7.64
CA ALA A 100 -2.86 -11.63 8.33
C ALA A 100 -2.84 -10.11 8.13
N GLN A 101 -1.66 -9.46 8.18
CA GLN A 101 -1.52 -8.04 7.88
C GLN A 101 -1.84 -7.74 6.40
N PHE A 102 -1.35 -8.57 5.49
CA PHE A 102 -1.57 -8.45 4.05
C PHE A 102 -3.05 -8.51 3.67
N ASP A 103 -3.79 -9.49 4.22
CA ASP A 103 -5.22 -9.63 3.99
C ASP A 103 -6.02 -8.47 4.61
N THR A 104 -5.63 -8.05 5.82
CA THR A 104 -6.25 -6.89 6.49
C THR A 104 -6.04 -5.60 5.69
N ILE A 105 -4.84 -5.39 5.13
CA ILE A 105 -4.55 -4.24 4.26
C ILE A 105 -5.47 -4.23 3.03
N LYS A 106 -5.61 -5.37 2.35
CA LYS A 106 -6.50 -5.50 1.18
C LYS A 106 -7.96 -5.23 1.55
N LYS A 107 -8.40 -5.74 2.69
CA LYS A 107 -9.76 -5.53 3.19
C LYS A 107 -10.03 -4.06 3.49
N ILE A 108 -9.13 -3.39 4.21
CA ILE A 108 -9.23 -1.95 4.48
C ILE A 108 -9.31 -1.15 3.18
N ALA A 109 -8.44 -1.44 2.21
CA ALA A 109 -8.42 -0.76 0.92
C ALA A 109 -9.73 -0.90 0.12
N ASN A 110 -10.43 -2.02 0.26
CA ASN A 110 -11.74 -2.24 -0.34
C ASN A 110 -12.87 -1.52 0.41
N GLU A 111 -12.73 -1.30 1.72
CA GLU A 111 -13.76 -0.71 2.56
C GLU A 111 -13.74 0.82 2.55
N GLU A 112 -12.55 1.44 2.63
CA GLU A 112 -12.43 2.89 2.80
C GLU A 112 -11.15 3.48 2.22
N SER A 113 -11.18 4.78 1.90
CA SER A 113 -9.98 5.55 1.62
C SER A 113 -9.18 5.75 2.90
N CYS A 114 -7.85 5.55 2.84
CA CYS A 114 -7.03 5.60 4.05
C CYS A 114 -5.55 5.89 3.74
N VAL A 115 -4.80 6.14 4.82
CA VAL A 115 -3.32 6.18 4.80
C VAL A 115 -2.81 4.98 5.57
N ILE A 116 -1.86 4.23 5.02
CA ILE A 116 -1.25 3.05 5.67
C ILE A 116 0.26 3.26 5.80
N VAL A 117 0.80 3.11 7.01
CA VAL A 117 2.22 3.36 7.28
C VAL A 117 2.99 2.04 7.45
N GLY A 118 3.84 1.71 6.47
CA GLY A 118 4.74 0.54 6.50
C GLY A 118 4.09 -0.78 6.11
N ARG A 119 4.63 -1.88 6.64
CA ARG A 119 4.16 -3.28 6.55
C ARG A 119 3.95 -3.80 5.13
N CYS A 120 4.80 -3.33 4.21
CA CYS A 120 4.71 -3.70 2.79
C CYS A 120 3.33 -3.39 2.16
N ALA A 121 2.62 -2.35 2.65
CA ALA A 121 1.29 -2.04 2.15
C ALA A 121 1.29 -1.68 0.66
N ASP A 122 2.35 -1.06 0.15
CA ASP A 122 2.56 -0.81 -1.28
C ASP A 122 2.67 -2.10 -2.11
N TYR A 123 3.22 -3.16 -1.52
CA TYR A 123 3.28 -4.48 -2.14
C TYR A 123 1.92 -5.18 -2.09
N ALA A 124 1.25 -5.15 -0.95
CA ALA A 124 -0.08 -5.74 -0.79
C ALA A 124 -1.12 -5.13 -1.75
N LEU A 125 -0.95 -3.85 -2.10
CA LEU A 125 -1.86 -3.09 -2.95
C LEU A 125 -1.30 -2.78 -4.35
N ALA A 126 -0.31 -3.56 -4.81
CA ALA A 126 0.34 -3.32 -6.11
C ALA A 126 -0.66 -3.33 -7.28
N ASP A 127 -1.71 -4.15 -7.21
CA ASP A 127 -2.73 -4.27 -8.23
C ASP A 127 -3.94 -3.32 -8.05
N TYR A 128 -3.91 -2.48 -7.01
CA TYR A 128 -4.99 -1.52 -6.74
C TYR A 128 -4.74 -0.20 -7.49
N PRO A 129 -5.58 0.18 -8.46
CA PRO A 129 -5.29 1.29 -9.37
C PRO A 129 -5.23 2.66 -8.69
N ASN A 130 -5.94 2.83 -7.56
CA ASN A 130 -5.99 4.09 -6.81
C ASN A 130 -5.05 4.09 -5.58
N THR A 131 -4.06 3.20 -5.55
CA THR A 131 -2.99 3.25 -4.54
C THR A 131 -1.91 4.22 -4.96
N VAL A 132 -1.44 5.03 -4.02
CA VAL A 132 -0.27 5.90 -4.16
C VAL A 132 0.79 5.41 -3.20
N SER A 133 1.91 4.92 -3.73
CA SER A 133 3.04 4.45 -2.92
C SER A 133 4.10 5.54 -2.78
N VAL A 134 4.40 5.91 -1.52
CA VAL A 134 5.34 6.99 -1.19
C VAL A 134 6.45 6.45 -0.30
N PHE A 135 7.70 6.89 -0.55
CA PHE A 135 8.81 6.67 0.37
C PHE A 135 9.33 8.00 0.91
N ILE A 136 9.37 8.13 2.25
CA ILE A 136 9.80 9.35 2.92
C ILE A 136 11.20 9.17 3.49
N THR A 137 12.12 9.99 2.99
CA THR A 137 13.49 10.12 3.48
C THR A 137 13.65 11.39 4.31
N GLY A 138 14.85 11.60 4.85
CA GLY A 138 15.26 12.85 5.50
C GLY A 138 16.77 12.97 5.55
N ASN A 139 17.27 14.20 5.72
CA ASN A 139 18.68 14.44 5.97
C ASN A 139 19.09 13.81 7.30
N ASP A 140 20.30 13.26 7.39
CA ASP A 140 20.74 12.52 8.57
C ASP A 140 20.71 13.37 9.84
N GLU A 141 21.10 14.62 9.77
CA GLU A 141 21.02 15.56 10.89
C GLU A 141 19.59 15.73 11.43
N ASN A 142 18.64 15.98 10.53
CA ASN A 142 17.22 16.14 10.91
C ASN A 142 16.63 14.84 11.49
N LYS A 143 17.00 13.70 10.92
CA LYS A 143 16.58 12.39 11.42
C LYS A 143 17.12 12.12 12.82
N LEU A 144 18.43 12.39 13.05
CA LEU A 144 19.05 12.23 14.35
C LEU A 144 18.40 13.14 15.40
N ASN A 145 18.19 14.42 15.06
CA ASN A 145 17.54 15.37 15.96
C ASN A 145 16.09 14.92 16.31
N SER A 146 15.35 14.42 15.34
CA SER A 146 14.02 13.87 15.56
C SER A 146 14.04 12.67 16.51
N ILE A 147 15.00 11.77 16.36
CA ILE A 147 15.16 10.57 17.19
C ILE A 147 15.58 10.97 18.63
N LYS A 148 16.54 11.89 18.77
CA LYS A 148 16.97 12.42 20.07
C LYS A 148 15.80 13.00 20.86
N ASN A 149 15.00 13.83 20.20
CA ASN A 149 13.84 14.46 20.82
C ASN A 149 12.75 13.46 21.20
N LEU A 150 12.51 12.45 20.36
CA LEU A 150 11.47 11.45 20.59
C LEU A 150 11.82 10.46 21.73
N TYR A 151 13.09 10.05 21.79
CA TYR A 151 13.52 9.01 22.74
C TYR A 151 14.34 9.55 23.91
N HIS A 152 14.62 10.86 23.95
CA HIS A 152 15.44 11.52 24.99
C HIS A 152 16.81 10.85 25.17
N VAL A 153 17.53 10.62 24.04
CA VAL A 153 18.82 9.95 23.99
C VAL A 153 19.91 10.83 23.40
N ASP A 154 21.18 10.46 23.63
CA ASP A 154 22.33 11.12 23.03
C ASP A 154 22.53 10.78 21.54
N ASP A 155 23.52 11.40 20.90
CA ASP A 155 23.81 11.25 19.48
C ASP A 155 24.21 9.81 19.11
N ALA A 156 25.03 9.17 19.93
CA ALA A 156 25.50 7.82 19.69
C ALA A 156 24.34 6.83 19.69
N LYS A 157 23.48 6.95 20.70
CA LYS A 157 22.28 6.10 20.83
C LYS A 157 21.25 6.39 19.75
N ALA A 158 21.05 7.66 19.39
CA ALA A 158 20.15 8.05 18.29
C ALA A 158 20.61 7.44 16.96
N LYS A 159 21.91 7.48 16.67
CA LYS A 159 22.50 6.85 15.49
C LYS A 159 22.32 5.33 15.47
N ASP A 160 22.53 4.67 16.59
CA ASP A 160 22.30 3.22 16.75
C ASP A 160 20.84 2.84 16.49
N ILE A 161 19.89 3.60 17.06
CA ILE A 161 18.45 3.42 16.84
C ILE A 161 18.12 3.59 15.35
N MET A 162 18.62 4.65 14.70
CA MET A 162 18.37 4.93 13.29
C MET A 162 18.81 3.78 12.41
N VAL A 163 20.06 3.34 12.55
CA VAL A 163 20.65 2.27 11.73
C VAL A 163 19.94 0.94 11.94
N LYS A 164 19.69 0.56 13.19
CA LYS A 164 19.02 -0.71 13.51
C LYS A 164 17.59 -0.75 13.02
N THR A 165 16.85 0.36 13.18
CA THR A 165 15.47 0.45 12.72
C THR A 165 15.37 0.39 11.19
N ASP A 166 16.21 1.12 10.49
CA ASP A 166 16.22 1.12 9.02
C ASP A 166 16.69 -0.23 8.45
N LYS A 167 17.67 -0.88 9.11
CA LYS A 167 18.08 -2.24 8.76
C LYS A 167 16.94 -3.25 8.95
N LYS A 168 16.20 -3.17 10.06
CA LYS A 168 15.04 -4.03 10.34
C LYS A 168 13.97 -3.86 9.26
N ARG A 169 13.59 -2.62 8.93
CA ARG A 169 12.58 -2.30 7.91
C ARG A 169 13.01 -2.74 6.51
N SER A 170 14.25 -2.45 6.13
CA SER A 170 14.77 -2.87 4.82
C SER A 170 14.82 -4.38 4.67
N SER A 171 15.26 -5.10 5.70
CA SER A 171 15.28 -6.56 5.70
C SER A 171 13.88 -7.15 5.56
N TYR A 172 12.91 -6.62 6.30
CA TYR A 172 11.50 -7.03 6.22
C TYR A 172 10.91 -6.77 4.82
N TYR A 173 11.05 -5.54 4.33
CA TYR A 173 10.51 -5.14 3.04
C TYR A 173 11.11 -5.93 1.89
N ASN A 174 12.45 -6.04 1.83
CA ASN A 174 13.15 -6.75 0.76
C ASN A 174 12.79 -8.24 0.75
N TYR A 175 12.59 -8.82 1.93
CA TYR A 175 12.23 -10.23 2.05
C TYR A 175 10.82 -10.51 1.53
N TYR A 176 9.82 -9.72 1.95
CA TYR A 176 8.41 -9.99 1.62
C TYR A 176 7.96 -9.42 0.26
N SER A 177 8.55 -8.33 -0.20
CA SER A 177 8.13 -7.69 -1.46
C SER A 177 8.95 -8.07 -2.69
N SER A 178 10.10 -8.72 -2.50
CA SER A 178 11.12 -8.93 -3.56
C SER A 178 11.57 -7.63 -4.24
N LYS A 179 11.28 -6.48 -3.63
CA LYS A 179 11.71 -5.14 -4.06
C LYS A 179 12.82 -4.64 -3.16
N LYS A 180 13.44 -3.51 -3.51
CA LYS A 180 14.48 -2.89 -2.69
C LYS A 180 13.90 -1.70 -1.92
N TRP A 181 13.99 -1.77 -0.59
CA TRP A 181 13.52 -0.69 0.28
C TRP A 181 14.24 0.63 0.03
N GLY A 182 13.48 1.71 -0.16
CA GLY A 182 14.00 3.04 -0.46
C GLY A 182 14.53 3.23 -1.87
N ASP A 183 14.45 2.24 -2.74
CA ASP A 183 14.77 2.39 -4.17
C ASP A 183 13.62 3.14 -4.86
N SER A 184 13.94 4.25 -5.53
CA SER A 184 12.95 5.10 -6.20
C SER A 184 12.08 4.37 -7.22
N ARG A 185 12.56 3.26 -7.78
CA ARG A 185 11.81 2.42 -8.73
C ARG A 185 10.72 1.59 -8.07
N SER A 186 10.75 1.46 -6.75
CA SER A 186 9.78 0.68 -5.98
C SER A 186 8.55 1.49 -5.57
N TYR A 187 8.56 2.81 -5.74
CA TYR A 187 7.53 3.73 -5.26
C TYR A 187 7.09 4.69 -6.36
N ASP A 188 5.85 5.20 -6.27
CA ASP A 188 5.36 6.26 -7.16
C ASP A 188 6.06 7.60 -6.89
N MET A 189 6.44 7.85 -5.62
CA MET A 189 7.08 9.08 -5.18
C MET A 189 8.08 8.82 -4.05
N CYS A 190 9.29 9.38 -4.17
CA CYS A 190 10.26 9.46 -3.08
C CYS A 190 10.46 10.93 -2.73
N ILE A 191 10.34 11.28 -1.45
CA ILE A 191 10.42 12.68 -0.99
C ILE A 191 11.28 12.82 0.26
N ASN A 192 12.12 13.87 0.28
CA ASN A 192 12.91 14.25 1.44
C ASN A 192 12.12 15.24 2.30
N SER A 193 11.63 14.77 3.46
CA SER A 193 10.84 15.59 4.39
C SER A 193 11.61 16.74 5.04
N SER A 194 12.94 16.70 5.02
CA SER A 194 13.75 17.78 5.59
C SER A 194 13.71 19.08 4.77
N VAL A 195 13.26 19.01 3.51
CA VAL A 195 13.20 20.17 2.59
C VAL A 195 11.98 21.04 2.89
N LEU A 196 10.80 20.40 3.05
CA LEU A 196 9.53 21.13 3.22
C LEU A 196 8.94 21.01 4.63
N GLY A 197 9.60 20.25 5.51
CA GLY A 197 9.03 19.90 6.79
C GLY A 197 7.81 18.96 6.68
N PRO A 198 7.25 18.53 7.81
CA PRO A 198 6.14 17.59 7.80
C PRO A 198 4.88 18.10 7.10
N GLU A 199 4.57 19.38 7.27
CA GLU A 199 3.37 20.00 6.70
C GLU A 199 3.44 20.10 5.19
N GLY A 200 4.49 20.72 4.67
CA GLY A 200 4.69 20.87 3.23
C GLY A 200 4.89 19.51 2.52
N THR A 201 5.51 18.54 3.20
CA THR A 201 5.63 17.19 2.67
C THR A 201 4.25 16.53 2.54
N ALA A 202 3.36 16.67 3.52
CA ALA A 202 2.00 16.16 3.46
C ALA A 202 1.22 16.80 2.30
N ASP A 203 1.34 18.13 2.10
CA ASP A 203 0.67 18.84 1.01
C ASP A 203 1.13 18.37 -0.37
N MET A 204 2.44 18.15 -0.55
CA MET A 204 2.98 17.62 -1.80
C MET A 204 2.48 16.21 -2.11
N ILE A 205 2.41 15.34 -1.10
CA ILE A 205 1.89 13.97 -1.28
C ILE A 205 0.41 14.01 -1.65
N ILE A 206 -0.39 14.86 -1.02
CA ILE A 206 -1.80 15.04 -1.33
C ILE A 206 -1.98 15.56 -2.76
N ALA A 207 -1.20 16.55 -3.17
CA ALA A 207 -1.25 17.09 -4.54
C ALA A 207 -0.91 16.02 -5.58
N PHE A 208 0.13 15.21 -5.33
CA PHE A 208 0.49 14.09 -6.19
C PHE A 208 -0.63 13.04 -6.25
N ALA A 209 -1.21 12.66 -5.13
CA ALA A 209 -2.30 11.68 -5.07
C ALA A 209 -3.52 12.14 -5.89
N LYS A 210 -3.95 13.39 -5.76
CA LYS A 210 -5.02 13.98 -6.55
C LYS A 210 -4.72 14.00 -8.05
N ALA A 211 -3.47 14.31 -8.43
CA ALA A 211 -3.05 14.30 -9.82
C ALA A 211 -3.07 12.87 -10.42
N LYS A 212 -2.61 11.87 -9.68
CA LYS A 212 -2.66 10.45 -10.10
C LYS A 212 -4.10 9.98 -10.25
N GLU A 213 -4.98 10.28 -9.30
CA GLU A 213 -6.41 9.95 -9.38
C GLU A 213 -7.06 10.55 -10.64
N ALA A 214 -6.83 11.82 -10.92
CA ALA A 214 -7.34 12.50 -12.10
C ALA A 214 -6.85 11.86 -13.41
N GLN A 215 -5.61 11.40 -13.46
CA GLN A 215 -5.08 10.66 -14.61
C GLN A 215 -5.74 9.28 -14.79
N ASN A 216 -5.95 8.56 -13.70
CA ASN A 216 -6.62 7.25 -13.74
C ASN A 216 -8.06 7.39 -14.26
N GLN A 217 -8.79 8.39 -13.80
CA GLN A 217 -10.15 8.68 -14.29
C GLN A 217 -10.17 8.99 -15.80
N LYS A 218 -9.21 9.78 -16.31
CA LYS A 218 -9.09 10.05 -17.75
C LYS A 218 -8.83 8.78 -18.57
N LYS A 219 -7.95 7.90 -18.09
CA LYS A 219 -7.65 6.60 -18.75
C LYS A 219 -8.89 5.71 -18.80
N GLN A 220 -9.63 5.62 -17.71
CA GLN A 220 -10.85 4.82 -17.61
C GLN A 220 -11.96 5.33 -18.52
N ASN A 221 -12.18 6.65 -18.57
CA ASN A 221 -13.14 7.29 -19.47
C ASN A 221 -12.80 7.04 -20.95
N ASN A 222 -11.50 7.10 -21.30
CA ASN A 222 -11.06 6.82 -22.66
C ASN A 222 -11.24 5.34 -23.04
N CYS A 223 -10.99 4.41 -22.12
CA CYS A 223 -11.22 2.98 -22.32
C CYS A 223 -12.71 2.70 -22.53
N ASN A 224 -13.58 3.26 -21.69
CA ASN A 224 -15.04 3.13 -21.83
C ASN A 224 -15.57 3.71 -23.15
N ARG A 225 -15.03 4.84 -23.62
CA ARG A 225 -15.39 5.41 -24.94
C ARG A 225 -14.96 4.50 -26.08
N ARG A 226 -13.79 3.87 -26.02
CA ARG A 226 -13.34 2.90 -27.03
C ARG A 226 -14.22 1.65 -27.06
N ASN A 227 -14.56 1.11 -25.90
CA ASN A 227 -15.42 -0.07 -25.79
C ASN A 227 -16.84 0.21 -26.31
N ARG A 228 -17.42 1.37 -26.01
CA ARG A 228 -18.73 1.79 -26.56
C ARG A 228 -18.70 1.91 -28.10
N LYS A 229 -17.62 2.44 -28.68
CA LYS A 229 -17.46 2.49 -30.14
C LYS A 229 -17.35 1.08 -30.72
N LEU A 230 -16.61 0.17 -30.16
CA LEU A 230 -16.50 -1.21 -30.62
C LEU A 230 -17.83 -1.95 -30.59
N ILE A 231 -18.61 -1.79 -29.50
CA ILE A 231 -19.96 -2.37 -29.41
C ILE A 231 -20.90 -1.79 -30.46
N LEU A 232 -20.87 -0.49 -30.72
CA LEU A 232 -21.67 0.15 -31.78
C LEU A 232 -21.28 -0.39 -33.17
N PHE A 233 -19.98 -0.55 -33.45
CA PHE A 233 -19.52 -1.13 -34.73
C PHE A 233 -19.92 -2.60 -34.89
N SER A 234 -19.89 -3.41 -33.83
CA SER A 234 -20.34 -4.80 -33.89
C SER A 234 -21.85 -4.91 -34.14
N HIS A 235 -22.66 -4.04 -33.52
CA HIS A 235 -24.10 -3.99 -33.77
C HIS A 235 -24.45 -3.48 -35.20
N LEU A 236 -23.63 -2.58 -35.76
CA LEU A 236 -23.83 -2.10 -37.14
C LEU A 236 -23.46 -3.19 -38.14
N SER A 237 -22.38 -3.91 -37.96
CA SER A 237 -21.95 -5.01 -38.84
C SER A 237 -22.93 -6.18 -38.83
N LEU A 238 -23.54 -6.51 -37.70
CA LEU A 238 -24.61 -7.51 -37.59
C LEU A 238 -25.90 -7.08 -38.31
N LYS A 239 -26.23 -5.79 -38.32
CA LYS A 239 -27.37 -5.27 -39.07
C LYS A 239 -27.14 -5.25 -40.58
N ILE A 240 -25.91 -5.11 -41.04
CA ILE A 240 -25.56 -5.10 -42.49
C ILE A 240 -25.52 -6.53 -43.04
N SER A 241 -24.95 -7.51 -42.28
CA SER A 241 -24.94 -8.91 -42.71
C SER A 241 -26.31 -9.60 -42.65
N GLY A 242 -27.27 -9.09 -41.87
CA GLY A 242 -28.66 -9.58 -41.81
C GLY A 242 -29.55 -9.09 -42.96
N LYS A 243 -29.07 -8.19 -43.82
CA LYS A 243 -29.83 -7.67 -44.99
C LYS A 243 -29.48 -8.28 -46.35
N VAL A 244 -28.60 -9.27 -46.41
CA VAL A 244 -28.13 -9.90 -47.66
C VAL A 244 -28.68 -11.32 -47.86
N CYS A 245 -29.77 -11.69 -47.25
CA CYS A 245 -30.49 -12.92 -47.63
C CYS A 245 -31.96 -12.62 -47.74
N TYR A 246 -32.42 -12.25 -48.96
CA TYR A 246 -33.74 -12.54 -49.52
C TYR A 246 -33.93 -11.75 -50.81
N THR A 247 -33.40 -12.26 -51.92
CA THR A 247 -33.97 -12.14 -53.25
C THR A 247 -33.54 -13.36 -54.06
N GLU A 248 -34.37 -14.41 -54.01
CA GLU A 248 -34.77 -15.24 -55.13
C GLU A 248 -35.97 -16.09 -54.72
#